data_5e378bc5ecf8f368c76e774cf701a150
#
_entry.id   5e378bc5ecf8f368c76e774cf701a150
#
_cell.length_a   1.000
_cell.length_b   1.000
_cell.length_c   1.000
_cell.angle_alpha   90.00
_cell.angle_beta   90.00
_cell.angle_gamma   90.00
#
_symmetry.space_group_name_H-M   'P 1'
#
loop_
_entity.id
_entity.type
_entity.pdbx_description
1 polymer ?
#
loop_
_entity_poly.entity_id
_entity_poly.type
_entity_poly.pdbx_seq_one_letter_code
_entity_poly.pdbx_strand_id
1 'polypeptide(L)'
;ATLDGNKATIVLGQKIPVFTSTTVGGQLQTTVSYQDVGVKLVTTPRVNSDEVITLSLTPEVSTLGAPVTSGGQQAFIVNTRNADTVLTVADGKTIVLGGLIDRSERTTILKVPLLGDIPILGELFRSSDTTTAETEVIFMITPQIVKD
;
A
#
# COMPACT_ATOMS: atom_id res chain seq x y z
N ALA A 1 -19.88 -5.42 -11.43
CA ALA A 1 -20.01 -6.71 -12.09
C ALA A 1 -19.12 -6.75 -13.33
N THR A 2 -18.68 -7.93 -13.71
CA THR A 2 -17.91 -8.18 -14.93
C THR A 2 -18.43 -9.46 -15.59
N LEU A 3 -18.29 -9.53 -16.91
CA LEU A 3 -18.68 -10.70 -17.69
C LEU A 3 -17.62 -11.81 -17.55
N ASP A 4 -18.04 -13.06 -17.76
CA ASP A 4 -17.16 -14.22 -17.77
C ASP A 4 -16.00 -14.03 -18.79
N GLY A 5 -14.78 -14.31 -18.37
CA GLY A 5 -13.57 -14.16 -19.16
C GLY A 5 -13.10 -12.72 -19.38
N ASN A 6 -13.85 -11.72 -18.95
CA ASN A 6 -13.51 -10.31 -19.18
C ASN A 6 -12.74 -9.72 -18.00
N LYS A 7 -11.65 -8.99 -18.32
CA LYS A 7 -10.86 -8.26 -17.34
C LYS A 7 -11.63 -7.04 -16.84
N ALA A 8 -11.78 -6.93 -15.52
CA ALA A 8 -12.29 -5.75 -14.86
C ALA A 8 -11.18 -5.07 -14.05
N THR A 9 -11.21 -3.73 -14.04
CA THR A 9 -10.29 -2.92 -13.24
C THR A 9 -11.11 -1.93 -12.43
N ILE A 10 -10.92 -1.96 -11.12
CA ILE A 10 -11.56 -1.03 -10.18
C ILE A 10 -10.44 -0.23 -9.52
N VAL A 11 -10.56 1.09 -9.55
CA VAL A 11 -9.63 2.01 -8.88
C VAL A 11 -10.43 2.91 -7.95
N LEU A 12 -10.08 2.91 -6.69
CA LEU A 12 -10.67 3.74 -5.66
C LEU A 12 -9.56 4.48 -4.92
N GLY A 13 -9.45 5.78 -5.10
CA GLY A 13 -8.37 6.56 -4.50
C GLY A 13 -8.29 7.97 -5.06
N GLN A 14 -7.11 8.53 -5.00
CA GLN A 14 -6.81 9.87 -5.48
C GLN A 14 -5.60 9.86 -6.43
N LYS A 15 -5.53 10.87 -7.29
CA LYS A 15 -4.39 11.08 -8.17
C LYS A 15 -3.46 12.12 -7.55
N ILE A 16 -2.19 11.78 -7.41
CA ILE A 16 -1.17 12.71 -6.96
C ILE A 16 -0.34 13.20 -8.14
N PRO A 17 -0.02 14.50 -8.21
CA PRO A 17 0.86 15.03 -9.24
C PRO A 17 2.31 14.63 -8.94
N VAL A 18 3.01 14.15 -9.96
CA VAL A 18 4.45 13.88 -9.94
C VAL A 18 5.11 14.81 -10.93
N PHE A 19 6.02 15.65 -10.45
CA PHE A 19 6.74 16.62 -11.25
C PHE A 19 8.06 16.02 -11.73
N THR A 20 8.29 16.06 -13.03
CA THR A 20 9.58 15.68 -13.63
C THR A 20 10.16 16.87 -14.35
N SER A 21 11.35 17.30 -13.94
CA SER A 21 12.04 18.41 -14.58
C SER A 21 13.22 17.89 -15.41
N THR A 22 13.26 18.29 -16.66
CA THR A 22 14.31 17.95 -17.61
C THR A 22 14.90 19.22 -18.19
N THR A 23 16.21 19.31 -18.29
CA THR A 23 16.90 20.44 -18.94
C THR A 23 17.15 20.10 -20.41
N VAL A 24 16.49 20.82 -21.31
CA VAL A 24 16.67 20.69 -22.76
C VAL A 24 17.14 22.02 -23.31
N GLY A 25 18.32 22.03 -23.95
CA GLY A 25 18.88 23.24 -24.54
C GLY A 25 19.15 24.37 -23.54
N GLY A 26 19.45 24.05 -22.26
CA GLY A 26 19.69 25.06 -21.22
C GLY A 26 18.41 25.64 -20.57
N GLN A 27 17.24 25.20 -21.01
CA GLN A 27 15.96 25.59 -20.40
C GLN A 27 15.38 24.44 -19.56
N LEU A 28 14.88 24.78 -18.38
CA LEU A 28 14.20 23.82 -17.50
C LEU A 28 12.77 23.61 -17.98
N GLN A 29 12.46 22.39 -18.39
CA GLN A 29 11.11 21.98 -18.76
C GLN A 29 10.54 21.07 -17.67
N THR A 30 9.43 21.46 -17.07
CA THR A 30 8.72 20.67 -16.05
C THR A 30 7.49 20.02 -16.66
N THR A 31 7.43 18.70 -16.54
CA THR A 31 6.27 17.90 -16.94
C THR A 31 5.56 17.39 -15.70
N VAL A 32 4.24 17.41 -15.71
CA VAL A 32 3.39 16.88 -14.63
C VAL A 32 2.78 15.58 -15.11
N SER A 33 3.00 14.50 -14.38
CA SER A 33 2.30 13.23 -14.53
C SER A 33 1.46 12.96 -13.29
N TYR A 34 0.44 12.11 -13.41
CA TYR A 34 -0.42 11.76 -12.28
C TYR A 34 -0.25 10.28 -11.95
N GLN A 35 -0.10 9.98 -10.67
CA GLN A 35 -0.01 8.62 -10.15
C GLN A 35 -1.25 8.33 -9.28
N ASP A 36 -1.88 7.18 -9.52
CA ASP A 36 -3.00 6.73 -8.71
C ASP A 36 -2.49 6.20 -7.35
N VAL A 37 -3.14 6.63 -6.27
CA VAL A 37 -2.88 6.19 -4.91
C VAL A 37 -4.19 5.82 -4.24
N GLY A 38 -4.26 4.62 -3.69
CA GLY A 38 -5.46 4.07 -3.08
C GLY A 38 -5.56 2.56 -3.28
N VAL A 39 -6.75 2.07 -3.51
CA VAL A 39 -7.02 0.65 -3.75
C VAL A 39 -7.30 0.42 -5.23
N LYS A 40 -6.56 -0.50 -5.82
CA LYS A 40 -6.76 -0.96 -7.19
C LYS A 40 -6.95 -2.47 -7.18
N LEU A 41 -7.99 -2.92 -7.86
CA LEU A 41 -8.26 -4.34 -8.04
C LEU A 41 -8.39 -4.62 -9.53
N VAL A 42 -7.54 -5.50 -10.03
CA VAL A 42 -7.67 -6.07 -11.36
C VAL A 42 -8.13 -7.52 -11.18
N THR A 43 -9.19 -7.89 -11.88
CA THR A 43 -9.73 -9.25 -11.82
C THR A 43 -10.16 -9.74 -13.19
N THR A 44 -9.93 -11.03 -13.44
CA THR A 44 -10.46 -11.73 -14.61
C THR A 44 -11.12 -13.01 -14.12
N PRO A 45 -12.46 -13.05 -14.02
CA PRO A 45 -13.19 -14.24 -13.64
C PRO A 45 -13.34 -15.20 -14.82
N ARG A 46 -13.41 -16.48 -14.52
CA ARG A 46 -13.82 -17.54 -15.44
C ARG A 46 -14.74 -18.51 -14.70
N VAL A 47 -15.95 -18.65 -15.17
CA VAL A 47 -16.94 -19.56 -14.60
C VAL A 47 -16.79 -20.92 -15.27
N ASN A 48 -16.62 -21.96 -14.45
CA ASN A 48 -16.58 -23.36 -14.89
C ASN A 48 -18.00 -23.98 -14.81
N SER A 49 -18.17 -25.14 -15.45
CA SER A 49 -19.46 -25.85 -15.52
C SER A 49 -20.07 -26.26 -14.19
N ASP A 50 -19.27 -26.34 -13.12
CA ASP A 50 -19.68 -26.81 -11.79
C ASP A 50 -19.99 -25.66 -10.80
N GLU A 51 -20.35 -24.47 -11.31
CA GLU A 51 -20.55 -23.25 -10.51
C GLU A 51 -19.32 -22.85 -9.68
N VAL A 52 -18.16 -23.24 -10.17
CA VAL A 52 -16.86 -22.91 -9.59
C VAL A 52 -16.24 -21.80 -10.40
N ILE A 53 -15.78 -20.75 -9.72
CA ILE A 53 -15.22 -19.54 -10.34
C ILE A 53 -13.72 -19.56 -10.18
N THR A 54 -12.99 -19.54 -11.29
CA THR A 54 -11.55 -19.30 -11.31
C THR A 54 -11.31 -17.80 -11.49
N LEU A 55 -10.59 -17.20 -10.54
CA LEU A 55 -10.30 -15.77 -10.49
C LEU A 55 -8.81 -15.54 -10.62
N SER A 56 -8.41 -14.77 -11.62
CA SER A 56 -7.09 -14.13 -11.64
C SER A 56 -7.23 -12.75 -11.01
N LEU A 57 -6.48 -12.49 -9.95
CA LEU A 57 -6.61 -11.31 -9.10
C LEU A 57 -5.27 -10.63 -8.92
N THR A 58 -5.27 -9.31 -9.09
CA THR A 58 -4.15 -8.43 -8.76
C THR A 58 -4.66 -7.28 -7.92
N PRO A 59 -4.88 -7.49 -6.59
CA PRO A 59 -5.16 -6.41 -5.67
C PRO A 59 -3.89 -5.60 -5.40
N GLU A 60 -4.04 -4.29 -5.32
CA GLU A 60 -2.99 -3.33 -4.97
C GLU A 60 -3.56 -2.30 -4.00
N VAL A 61 -2.84 -2.05 -2.90
CA VAL A 61 -3.14 -0.98 -1.95
C VAL A 61 -1.93 -0.07 -1.88
N SER A 62 -2.13 1.20 -2.18
CA SER A 62 -1.10 2.22 -2.07
C SER A 62 -1.51 3.33 -1.12
N THR A 63 -0.56 3.82 -0.34
CA THR A 63 -0.74 4.89 0.64
C THR A 63 0.35 5.93 0.49
N LEU A 64 -0.02 7.20 0.73
CA LEU A 64 0.95 8.29 0.78
C LEU A 64 1.81 8.17 2.03
N GLY A 65 3.11 8.18 1.84
CA GLY A 65 4.11 8.32 2.89
C GLY A 65 4.54 9.77 3.11
N ALA A 66 5.68 9.94 3.76
CA ALA A 66 6.22 11.26 4.05
C ALA A 66 6.58 12.03 2.78
N PRO A 67 6.41 13.36 2.78
CA PRO A 67 6.89 14.19 1.69
C PRO A 67 8.43 14.26 1.70
N VAL A 68 9.01 14.27 0.51
CA VAL A 68 10.45 14.43 0.28
C VAL A 68 10.65 15.66 -0.60
N THR A 69 11.54 16.54 -0.20
CA THR A 69 11.89 17.74 -0.99
C THR A 69 13.27 17.56 -1.60
N SER A 70 13.35 17.70 -2.91
CA SER A 70 14.62 17.65 -3.66
C SER A 70 14.62 18.70 -4.75
N GLY A 71 15.68 19.51 -4.80
CA GLY A 71 15.82 20.57 -5.83
C GLY A 71 14.69 21.61 -5.81
N GLY A 72 14.08 21.90 -4.64
CA GLY A 72 12.95 22.84 -4.53
C GLY A 72 11.60 22.26 -4.95
N GLN A 73 11.55 21.01 -5.34
CA GLN A 73 10.30 20.30 -5.66
C GLN A 73 9.93 19.33 -4.55
N GLN A 74 8.64 19.24 -4.25
CA GLN A 74 8.09 18.29 -3.27
C GLN A 74 7.55 17.07 -3.98
N ALA A 75 7.98 15.90 -3.53
CA ALA A 75 7.47 14.60 -3.94
C ALA A 75 6.98 13.81 -2.72
N PHE A 76 6.16 12.80 -2.95
CA PHE A 76 5.66 11.93 -1.89
C PHE A 76 6.19 10.51 -2.09
N ILE A 77 6.56 9.87 -0.99
CA ILE A 77 6.81 8.43 -0.98
C ILE A 77 5.46 7.74 -1.13
N VAL A 78 5.38 6.75 -2.01
CA VAL A 78 4.20 5.91 -2.14
C VAL A 78 4.54 4.52 -1.64
N ASN A 79 3.87 4.10 -0.58
CA ASN A 79 3.99 2.73 -0.06
C ASN A 79 2.95 1.88 -0.77
N THR A 80 3.39 0.88 -1.52
CA THR A 80 2.51 -0.01 -2.29
C THR A 80 2.61 -1.43 -1.77
N ARG A 81 1.46 -2.08 -1.63
CA ARG A 81 1.31 -3.50 -1.33
C ARG A 81 0.46 -4.12 -2.41
N ASN A 82 0.97 -5.13 -3.09
CA ASN A 82 0.27 -5.84 -4.14
C ASN A 82 0.43 -7.35 -3.98
N ALA A 83 -0.49 -8.08 -4.56
CA ALA A 83 -0.42 -9.52 -4.68
C ALA A 83 -0.94 -9.93 -6.06
N ASP A 84 -0.33 -10.96 -6.63
CA ASP A 84 -0.79 -11.59 -7.87
C ASP A 84 -1.14 -13.03 -7.55
N THR A 85 -2.38 -13.42 -7.82
CA THR A 85 -2.82 -14.78 -7.51
C THR A 85 -3.90 -15.26 -8.47
N VAL A 86 -3.93 -16.57 -8.66
CA VAL A 86 -5.02 -17.25 -9.33
C VAL A 86 -5.59 -18.27 -8.35
N LEU A 87 -6.89 -18.21 -8.15
CA LEU A 87 -7.57 -19.08 -7.22
C LEU A 87 -8.90 -19.58 -7.80
N THR A 88 -9.37 -20.66 -7.25
CA THR A 88 -10.63 -21.27 -7.62
C THR A 88 -11.52 -21.36 -6.39
N VAL A 89 -12.75 -20.85 -6.49
CA VAL A 89 -13.67 -20.74 -5.38
C VAL A 89 -15.09 -21.04 -5.85
N ALA A 90 -15.87 -21.71 -5.00
CA ALA A 90 -17.29 -21.96 -5.28
C ALA A 90 -18.10 -20.66 -5.16
N ASP A 91 -19.20 -20.57 -5.89
CA ASP A 91 -20.11 -19.43 -5.86
C ASP A 91 -20.52 -19.06 -4.43
N GLY A 92 -20.48 -17.77 -4.09
CA GLY A 92 -20.84 -17.21 -2.79
C GLY A 92 -19.91 -17.55 -1.62
N LYS A 93 -18.80 -18.25 -1.84
CA LYS A 93 -17.82 -18.54 -0.79
C LYS A 93 -16.77 -17.44 -0.67
N THR A 94 -16.44 -17.09 0.57
CA THR A 94 -15.36 -16.13 0.85
C THR A 94 -14.04 -16.87 0.96
N ILE A 95 -13.02 -16.33 0.32
CA ILE A 95 -11.64 -16.81 0.43
C ILE A 95 -10.73 -15.66 0.89
N VAL A 96 -9.78 -16.00 1.73
CA VAL A 96 -8.71 -15.08 2.17
C VAL A 96 -7.50 -15.32 1.26
N LEU A 97 -7.07 -14.27 0.57
CA LEU A 97 -5.91 -14.33 -0.33
C LEU A 97 -4.59 -14.31 0.42
N GLY A 98 -4.59 -13.76 1.60
CA GLY A 98 -3.44 -13.58 2.45
C GLY A 98 -3.52 -12.28 3.22
N GLY A 99 -2.56 -12.07 4.09
CA GLY A 99 -2.42 -10.85 4.86
C GLY A 99 -0.96 -10.47 4.97
N LEU A 100 -0.71 -9.18 5.19
CA LEU A 100 0.58 -8.64 5.53
C LEU A 100 0.43 -7.88 6.84
N ILE A 101 1.27 -8.24 7.80
CA ILE A 101 1.41 -7.51 9.06
C ILE A 101 2.76 -6.81 9.02
N ASP A 102 2.72 -5.49 9.07
CA ASP A 102 3.91 -4.65 9.16
C ASP A 102 3.95 -4.01 10.55
N ARG A 103 4.97 -4.35 11.32
CA ARG A 103 5.18 -3.81 12.66
C ARG A 103 6.48 -3.03 12.67
N SER A 104 6.37 -1.75 12.96
CA SER A 104 7.50 -0.84 13.13
C SER A 104 7.54 -0.37 14.58
N GLU A 105 8.67 -0.57 15.25
CA GLU A 105 8.93 -0.06 16.58
C GLU A 105 10.12 0.88 16.52
N ARG A 106 9.93 2.09 17.03
CA ARG A 106 10.98 3.11 17.11
C ARG A 106 11.11 3.54 18.57
N THR A 107 12.28 3.28 19.14
CA THR A 107 12.63 3.78 20.48
C THR A 107 13.60 4.95 20.33
N THR A 108 13.22 6.10 20.84
CA THR A 108 14.05 7.30 20.92
C THR A 108 14.46 7.53 22.36
N ILE A 109 15.76 7.49 22.64
CA ILE A 109 16.29 7.73 23.96
C ILE A 109 16.96 9.11 23.96
N LEU A 110 16.41 10.03 24.72
CA LEU A 110 17.01 11.34 25.01
C LEU A 110 17.69 11.26 26.38
N LYS A 111 19.01 11.45 26.43
CA LYS A 111 19.77 11.45 27.67
C LYS A 111 20.61 12.72 27.80
N VAL A 112 20.78 13.19 29.04
CA VAL A 112 21.75 14.24 29.32
C VAL A 112 23.13 13.60 29.34
N PRO A 113 24.08 14.08 28.50
CA PRO A 113 25.46 13.52 28.50
C PRO A 113 26.07 13.51 29.89
N LEU A 114 26.81 12.45 30.23
CA LEU A 114 27.47 12.20 31.52
C LEU A 114 26.50 11.86 32.64
N LEU A 115 25.36 12.53 32.82
CA LEU A 115 24.40 12.27 33.90
C LEU A 115 23.52 11.06 33.61
N GLY A 116 23.14 10.85 32.32
CA GLY A 116 22.34 9.69 31.92
C GLY A 116 23.08 8.35 31.93
N ASP A 117 24.40 8.36 32.12
CA ASP A 117 25.23 7.16 32.14
C ASP A 117 25.61 6.71 33.58
N ILE A 118 25.14 7.44 34.62
CA ILE A 118 25.39 7.10 36.02
C ILE A 118 24.51 5.90 36.41
N PRO A 119 25.09 4.83 36.98
CA PRO A 119 24.33 3.70 37.50
C PRO A 119 23.33 4.18 38.57
N ILE A 120 22.08 3.69 38.49
CA ILE A 120 20.95 4.00 39.40
C ILE A 120 20.35 5.39 39.21
N LEU A 121 21.16 6.45 39.12
CA LEU A 121 20.67 7.83 38.95
C LEU A 121 20.40 8.22 37.50
N GLY A 122 21.00 7.54 36.54
CA GLY A 122 20.88 7.86 35.12
C GLY A 122 19.43 7.75 34.55
N GLU A 123 18.56 6.98 35.22
CA GLU A 123 17.14 6.90 34.86
C GLU A 123 16.39 8.23 35.01
N LEU A 124 16.77 9.07 35.97
CA LEU A 124 16.19 10.39 36.19
C LEU A 124 16.63 11.42 35.15
N PHE A 125 17.69 11.12 34.40
CA PHE A 125 18.29 12.01 33.39
C PHE A 125 18.18 11.45 31.96
N ARG A 126 17.31 10.46 31.74
CA ARG A 126 16.97 9.93 30.41
C ARG A 126 15.46 9.85 30.25
N SER A 127 15.01 10.15 29.06
CA SER A 127 13.63 9.95 28.61
C SER A 127 13.65 8.95 27.48
N SER A 128 12.81 7.93 27.58
CA SER A 128 12.61 6.93 26.54
C SER A 128 11.20 7.08 25.98
N ASP A 129 11.11 7.34 24.70
CA ASP A 129 9.85 7.37 23.96
C ASP A 129 9.84 6.22 22.96
N THR A 130 8.87 5.32 23.11
CA THR A 130 8.70 4.17 22.22
C THR A 130 7.40 4.33 21.47
N THR A 131 7.51 4.49 20.15
CA THR A 131 6.38 4.55 19.25
C THR A 131 6.29 3.23 18.49
N THR A 132 5.18 2.52 18.64
CA THR A 132 4.87 1.29 17.91
C THR A 132 3.78 1.61 16.86
N ALA A 133 4.08 1.33 15.61
CA ALA A 133 3.11 1.39 14.53
C ALA A 133 2.91 -0.02 13.96
N GLU A 134 1.66 -0.47 13.95
CA GLU A 134 1.27 -1.77 13.38
C GLU A 134 0.23 -1.55 12.28
N THR A 135 0.49 -2.11 11.11
CA THR A 135 -0.41 -2.03 9.96
C THR A 135 -0.69 -3.45 9.50
N GLU A 136 -1.96 -3.81 9.47
CA GLU A 136 -2.44 -5.09 8.99
C GLU A 136 -3.29 -4.89 7.73
N VAL A 137 -2.99 -5.63 6.68
CA VAL A 137 -3.77 -5.65 5.43
C VAL A 137 -4.17 -7.08 5.15
N ILE A 138 -5.48 -7.33 5.07
CA ILE A 138 -6.04 -8.62 4.73
C ILE A 138 -6.87 -8.47 3.46
N PHE A 139 -6.58 -9.30 2.45
CA PHE A 139 -7.36 -9.38 1.23
C PHE A 139 -8.33 -10.54 1.32
N MET A 140 -9.64 -10.22 1.29
CA MET A 140 -10.73 -11.20 1.23
C MET A 140 -11.59 -10.93 0.02
N ILE A 141 -12.04 -11.99 -0.65
CA ILE A 141 -12.93 -11.89 -1.79
C ILE A 141 -14.06 -12.92 -1.70
N THR A 142 -15.25 -12.48 -2.12
CA THR A 142 -16.46 -13.32 -2.20
C THR A 142 -17.07 -13.10 -3.58
N PRO A 143 -16.80 -13.97 -4.55
CA PRO A 143 -17.45 -13.86 -5.86
C PRO A 143 -18.87 -14.43 -5.80
N GLN A 144 -19.74 -13.85 -6.64
CA GLN A 144 -21.11 -14.32 -6.83
C GLN A 144 -21.45 -14.35 -8.32
N ILE A 145 -22.06 -15.43 -8.76
CA ILE A 145 -22.59 -15.57 -10.11
C ILE A 145 -23.97 -14.92 -10.15
N VAL A 146 -24.10 -13.90 -10.98
CA VAL A 146 -25.41 -13.28 -11.26
C VAL A 146 -25.95 -13.96 -12.52
N LYS A 147 -27.05 -14.69 -12.38
CA LYS A 147 -27.79 -15.30 -13.50
C LYS A 147 -28.91 -14.33 -13.89
N ASP A 148 -28.98 -13.98 -15.17
CA ASP A 148 -30.11 -13.24 -15.76
C ASP A 148 -31.34 -14.16 -15.90
#